data_934c98434c566565e4bb96a849b11767
#
_entry.id   934c98434c566565e4bb96a849b11767
#
_cell.length_a   1.000
_cell.length_b   1.000
_cell.length_c   1.000
_cell.angle_alpha   90.00
_cell.angle_beta   90.00
_cell.angle_gamma   90.00
#
_symmetry.space_group_name_H-M   'P 1'
#
loop_
_entity.id
_entity.type
_entity.pdbx_description
1 polymer ?
#
loop_
_entity_poly.entity_id
_entity_poly.type
_entity_poly.pdbx_seq_one_letter_code
_entity_poly.pdbx_strand_id
1 'polypeptide(L)'
;MKKIIFNKQQDFISIIEPASSCLDAQDKLKEAIKILALHGFKTLVDDKIFSGDALPFFAASKEERLRMFEAMENEQVKIIWAFRGGCGCSEFVEDCFNIEPKGDKVLIGYSDITVLHLLLNNHYNIPTIHGSVLTSLLPPTNQDIMPIINVLKGEKSEIQLIPIKKISEENITGTITGGNLTVLTQLISTGLQIHSHSYASLCHSRGSGNPEKIILDPRFHGDDNKILLLEDVNEKAYAVHRNLVQLKNTGIFECIKAIIFGDFTKGDEFVEQAIKSFYLNHIQNIGTYKAAGIAHGEVNHPVIMNHEVIINSNVLSFTSPFEIVENK
;
A
#
# COMPACT_ATOMS: atom_id res chain seq x y z
N MET A 1 -15.81 9.54 11.26
CA MET A 1 -15.11 9.64 9.96
C MET A 1 -16.13 9.75 8.84
N LYS A 2 -15.91 10.57 7.81
CA LYS A 2 -16.79 10.66 6.62
C LYS A 2 -16.73 9.33 5.88
N LYS A 3 -17.88 8.75 5.52
CA LYS A 3 -17.92 7.55 4.69
C LYS A 3 -17.58 7.88 3.25
N ILE A 4 -16.81 7.01 2.61
CA ILE A 4 -16.48 7.04 1.19
C ILE A 4 -17.49 6.13 0.49
N ILE A 5 -18.38 6.75 -0.30
CA ILE A 5 -19.53 6.05 -0.91
C ILE A 5 -19.19 5.71 -2.35
N PHE A 6 -19.43 4.45 -2.72
CA PHE A 6 -19.35 3.94 -4.07
C PHE A 6 -20.74 3.45 -4.54
N ASN A 7 -21.25 4.03 -5.63
CA ASN A 7 -22.51 3.64 -6.26
C ASN A 7 -22.24 2.79 -7.51
N LYS A 8 -22.50 1.49 -7.44
CA LYS A 8 -22.24 0.55 -8.56
C LYS A 8 -22.92 0.91 -9.88
N GLN A 9 -24.01 1.67 -9.84
CA GLN A 9 -24.75 2.04 -11.06
C GLN A 9 -24.17 3.29 -11.73
N GLN A 10 -23.48 4.15 -10.99
CA GLN A 10 -22.99 5.45 -11.47
C GLN A 10 -21.46 5.49 -11.56
N ASP A 11 -20.79 4.84 -10.62
CA ASP A 11 -19.35 4.93 -10.46
C ASP A 11 -18.62 3.77 -11.17
N PHE A 12 -17.35 4.00 -11.45
CA PHE A 12 -16.49 3.07 -12.14
C PHE A 12 -15.27 2.67 -11.28
N ILE A 13 -14.80 1.46 -11.52
CA ILE A 13 -13.44 1.03 -11.19
C ILE A 13 -12.55 1.34 -12.38
N SER A 14 -11.51 2.16 -12.20
CA SER A 14 -10.44 2.28 -13.17
C SER A 14 -9.41 1.19 -12.93
N ILE A 15 -9.16 0.37 -13.94
CA ILE A 15 -8.07 -0.63 -13.92
C ILE A 15 -6.82 0.05 -14.45
N ILE A 16 -5.78 0.09 -13.64
CA ILE A 16 -4.48 0.67 -14.00
C ILE A 16 -3.39 -0.40 -13.99
N GLU A 17 -2.39 -0.25 -14.84
CA GLU A 17 -1.16 -1.04 -14.81
C GLU A 17 0.05 -0.10 -14.64
N PRO A 18 0.32 0.31 -13.41
CA PRO A 18 1.33 1.33 -13.15
C PRO A 18 2.77 0.78 -13.10
N ALA A 19 2.92 -0.54 -13.20
CA ALA A 19 4.17 -1.23 -12.95
C ALA A 19 4.54 -2.19 -14.09
N SER A 20 4.66 -3.47 -13.80
CA SER A 20 5.18 -4.46 -14.76
C SER A 20 4.07 -5.19 -15.51
N SER A 21 4.28 -5.43 -16.79
CA SER A 21 3.43 -6.32 -17.57
C SER A 21 3.57 -7.80 -17.13
N CYS A 22 2.69 -8.65 -17.62
CA CYS A 22 2.76 -10.09 -17.45
C CYS A 22 2.46 -10.84 -18.75
N LEU A 23 2.82 -12.11 -18.79
CA LEU A 23 2.41 -12.98 -19.89
C LEU A 23 0.89 -13.06 -19.96
N ASP A 24 0.34 -13.08 -21.18
CA ASP A 24 -1.09 -13.16 -21.46
C ASP A 24 -1.91 -12.04 -20.81
N ALA A 25 -1.30 -10.83 -20.68
CA ALA A 25 -1.88 -9.69 -19.97
C ALA A 25 -3.28 -9.34 -20.49
N GLN A 26 -3.50 -9.33 -21.82
CA GLN A 26 -4.78 -9.02 -22.43
C GLN A 26 -5.89 -10.03 -22.06
N ASP A 27 -5.56 -11.31 -22.02
CA ASP A 27 -6.56 -12.34 -21.67
C ASP A 27 -6.84 -12.33 -20.18
N LYS A 28 -5.82 -12.14 -19.35
CA LYS A 28 -6.00 -11.94 -17.90
C LYS A 28 -6.83 -10.69 -17.59
N LEU A 29 -6.65 -9.61 -18.34
CA LEU A 29 -7.47 -8.41 -18.18
C LEU A 29 -8.95 -8.70 -18.45
N LYS A 30 -9.25 -9.41 -19.55
CA LYS A 30 -10.63 -9.81 -19.86
C LYS A 30 -11.25 -10.65 -18.74
N GLU A 31 -10.49 -11.60 -18.17
CA GLU A 31 -10.97 -12.42 -17.05
C GLU A 31 -11.18 -11.57 -15.78
N ALA A 32 -10.26 -10.67 -15.45
CA ALA A 32 -10.41 -9.75 -14.32
C ALA A 32 -11.66 -8.87 -14.46
N ILE A 33 -11.90 -8.31 -15.65
CA ILE A 33 -13.12 -7.54 -15.95
C ILE A 33 -14.38 -8.40 -15.74
N LYS A 34 -14.38 -9.66 -16.18
CA LYS A 34 -15.52 -10.57 -15.95
C LYS A 34 -15.76 -10.81 -14.47
N ILE A 35 -14.71 -11.02 -13.67
CA ILE A 35 -14.83 -11.19 -12.22
C ILE A 35 -15.49 -9.94 -11.61
N LEU A 36 -15.00 -8.74 -11.93
CA LEU A 36 -15.58 -7.50 -11.41
C LEU A 36 -17.03 -7.32 -11.85
N ALA A 37 -17.36 -7.64 -13.11
CA ALA A 37 -18.72 -7.56 -13.64
C ALA A 37 -19.68 -8.54 -12.95
N LEU A 38 -19.24 -9.76 -12.58
CA LEU A 38 -20.04 -10.72 -11.81
C LEU A 38 -20.43 -10.17 -10.42
N HIS A 39 -19.62 -9.26 -9.87
CA HIS A 39 -19.93 -8.57 -8.62
C HIS A 39 -20.64 -7.22 -8.83
N GLY A 40 -21.08 -6.92 -10.07
CA GLY A 40 -21.87 -5.75 -10.42
C GLY A 40 -21.05 -4.45 -10.56
N PHE A 41 -19.73 -4.54 -10.69
CA PHE A 41 -18.87 -3.38 -10.90
C PHE A 41 -18.74 -3.04 -12.39
N LYS A 42 -18.73 -1.74 -12.69
CA LYS A 42 -18.37 -1.20 -14.00
C LYS A 42 -16.89 -0.84 -14.01
N THR A 43 -16.23 -1.08 -15.14
CA THR A 43 -14.80 -0.81 -15.28
C THR A 43 -14.50 0.18 -16.38
N LEU A 44 -13.45 0.97 -16.18
CA LEU A 44 -12.78 1.77 -17.19
C LEU A 44 -11.35 1.25 -17.33
N VAL A 45 -10.90 1.11 -18.57
CA VAL A 45 -9.54 0.65 -18.90
C VAL A 45 -9.01 1.54 -19.98
N ASP A 46 -7.76 2.00 -19.82
CA ASP A 46 -7.06 2.73 -20.84
C ASP A 46 -6.68 1.80 -22.00
N ASP A 47 -6.83 2.25 -23.23
CA ASP A 47 -6.52 1.48 -24.45
C ASP A 47 -5.01 1.17 -24.60
N LYS A 48 -4.16 1.95 -23.93
CA LYS A 48 -2.71 1.78 -23.92
C LYS A 48 -2.17 1.09 -22.67
N ILE A 49 -3.03 0.47 -21.89
CA ILE A 49 -2.64 -0.20 -20.62
C ILE A 49 -1.48 -1.19 -20.77
N PHE A 50 -1.30 -1.79 -21.95
CA PHE A 50 -0.21 -2.69 -22.28
C PHE A 50 0.48 -2.27 -23.58
N SER A 51 0.74 -0.99 -23.78
CA SER A 51 1.41 -0.47 -24.98
C SER A 51 2.89 -0.88 -25.07
N GLY A 52 3.45 -1.35 -23.97
CA GLY A 52 4.86 -1.74 -23.86
C GLY A 52 5.79 -0.55 -23.66
N ASP A 53 7.05 -0.86 -23.42
CA ASP A 53 8.14 0.08 -23.22
C ASP A 53 9.42 -0.47 -23.87
N ALA A 54 10.46 0.36 -23.98
CA ALA A 54 11.79 -0.07 -24.40
C ALA A 54 12.37 -1.13 -23.46
N LEU A 55 12.01 -1.10 -22.18
CA LEU A 55 12.33 -2.12 -21.19
C LEU A 55 11.18 -3.12 -21.11
N PRO A 56 11.40 -4.38 -21.48
CA PRO A 56 10.31 -5.35 -21.69
C PRO A 56 9.55 -5.78 -20.42
N PHE A 57 9.99 -5.34 -19.26
CA PHE A 57 9.33 -5.64 -18.00
C PHE A 57 8.28 -4.59 -17.61
N PHE A 58 8.27 -3.39 -18.22
CA PHE A 58 7.22 -2.41 -18.00
C PHE A 58 5.98 -2.70 -18.86
N ALA A 59 4.81 -2.38 -18.33
CA ALA A 59 3.55 -2.57 -19.06
C ALA A 59 3.36 -1.53 -20.17
N ALA A 60 3.84 -0.31 -19.94
CA ALA A 60 3.74 0.83 -20.84
C ALA A 60 4.87 1.83 -20.53
N SER A 61 5.03 2.86 -21.37
CA SER A 61 5.96 3.96 -21.10
C SER A 61 5.62 4.67 -19.79
N LYS A 62 6.58 5.43 -19.23
CA LYS A 62 6.37 6.24 -18.04
C LYS A 62 5.15 7.16 -18.19
N GLU A 63 5.05 7.85 -19.32
CA GLU A 63 3.98 8.80 -19.63
C GLU A 63 2.60 8.12 -19.67
N GLU A 64 2.52 6.92 -20.24
CA GLU A 64 1.27 6.17 -20.30
C GLU A 64 0.85 5.67 -18.91
N ARG A 65 1.81 5.21 -18.10
CA ARG A 65 1.55 4.77 -16.72
C ARG A 65 1.08 5.93 -15.82
N LEU A 66 1.69 7.11 -15.96
CA LEU A 66 1.23 8.34 -15.32
C LEU A 66 -0.19 8.70 -15.76
N ARG A 67 -0.46 8.70 -17.08
CA ARG A 67 -1.78 8.99 -17.62
C ARG A 67 -2.87 8.08 -17.08
N MET A 68 -2.59 6.79 -16.91
CA MET A 68 -3.55 5.88 -16.27
C MET A 68 -3.87 6.32 -14.83
N PHE A 69 -2.89 6.85 -14.12
CA PHE A 69 -3.10 7.32 -12.74
C PHE A 69 -3.88 8.65 -12.69
N GLU A 70 -3.93 9.45 -13.77
CA GLU A 70 -4.80 10.61 -13.90
C GLU A 70 -6.31 10.26 -13.83
N ALA A 71 -6.67 8.96 -13.83
CA ALA A 71 -8.02 8.51 -13.48
C ALA A 71 -8.48 9.01 -12.09
N MET A 72 -7.54 9.42 -11.21
CA MET A 72 -7.84 10.14 -9.96
C MET A 72 -8.62 11.44 -10.18
N GLU A 73 -8.47 12.11 -11.33
CA GLU A 73 -9.16 13.36 -11.64
C GLU A 73 -10.58 13.16 -12.20
N ASN A 74 -10.97 11.94 -12.54
CA ASN A 74 -12.29 11.63 -13.05
C ASN A 74 -13.28 11.43 -11.89
N GLU A 75 -14.30 12.28 -11.76
CA GLU A 75 -15.29 12.22 -10.69
C GLU A 75 -16.10 10.92 -10.64
N GLN A 76 -16.30 10.26 -11.78
CA GLN A 76 -17.03 8.99 -11.88
C GLN A 76 -16.17 7.79 -11.47
N VAL A 77 -14.85 7.93 -11.42
CA VAL A 77 -13.94 6.90 -10.94
C VAL A 77 -13.83 7.04 -9.43
N LYS A 78 -14.27 6.04 -8.68
CA LYS A 78 -14.15 6.00 -7.21
C LYS A 78 -13.11 5.00 -6.74
N ILE A 79 -12.95 3.92 -7.48
CA ILE A 79 -11.97 2.87 -7.18
C ILE A 79 -10.92 2.86 -8.28
N ILE A 80 -9.66 2.88 -7.89
CA ILE A 80 -8.53 2.63 -8.77
C ILE A 80 -7.93 1.31 -8.34
N TRP A 81 -7.96 0.31 -9.23
CA TRP A 81 -7.49 -1.02 -8.89
C TRP A 81 -6.30 -1.40 -9.77
N ALA A 82 -5.17 -1.63 -9.13
CA ALA A 82 -3.98 -2.06 -9.85
C ALA A 82 -4.17 -3.47 -10.44
N PHE A 83 -3.87 -3.60 -11.72
CA PHE A 83 -3.93 -4.89 -12.41
C PHE A 83 -2.83 -5.81 -11.88
N ARG A 84 -1.60 -5.28 -11.75
CA ARG A 84 -0.44 -5.99 -11.23
C ARG A 84 0.52 -5.03 -10.50
N GLY A 85 1.38 -5.60 -9.65
CA GLY A 85 2.58 -4.95 -9.13
C GLY A 85 3.81 -5.22 -10.00
N GLY A 86 4.97 -5.30 -9.39
CA GLY A 86 6.24 -5.55 -10.08
C GLY A 86 7.26 -4.46 -9.78
N CYS A 87 7.54 -3.59 -10.76
CA CYS A 87 8.36 -2.40 -10.56
C CYS A 87 7.93 -1.29 -11.54
N GLY A 88 8.16 -0.03 -11.19
CA GLY A 88 7.93 1.10 -12.06
C GLY A 88 7.18 2.28 -11.45
N CYS A 89 6.41 2.09 -10.37
CA CYS A 89 5.66 3.18 -9.75
C CYS A 89 6.57 4.33 -9.28
N SER A 90 7.76 4.04 -8.80
CA SER A 90 8.74 5.05 -8.35
C SER A 90 9.24 5.97 -9.46
N GLU A 91 9.14 5.56 -10.73
CA GLU A 91 9.62 6.36 -11.88
C GLU A 91 8.80 7.61 -12.15
N PHE A 92 7.49 7.54 -11.89
CA PHE A 92 6.55 8.64 -12.21
C PHE A 92 5.90 9.26 -10.97
N VAL A 93 6.19 8.78 -9.79
CA VAL A 93 5.51 9.21 -8.57
C VAL A 93 5.67 10.71 -8.28
N GLU A 94 6.82 11.30 -8.64
CA GLU A 94 7.03 12.75 -8.49
C GLU A 94 6.11 13.57 -9.39
N ASP A 95 5.81 13.07 -10.57
CA ASP A 95 4.88 13.72 -11.50
C ASP A 95 3.42 13.67 -10.97
N CYS A 96 3.11 12.68 -10.13
CA CYS A 96 1.78 12.53 -9.52
C CYS A 96 1.45 13.60 -8.48
N PHE A 97 2.40 14.36 -7.95
CA PHE A 97 2.13 15.46 -7.01
C PHE A 97 1.27 16.58 -7.60
N ASN A 98 1.16 16.65 -8.91
CA ASN A 98 0.34 17.64 -9.61
C ASN A 98 -1.07 17.14 -9.97
N ILE A 99 -1.39 15.88 -9.68
CA ILE A 99 -2.71 15.31 -9.93
C ILE A 99 -3.68 15.82 -8.85
N GLU A 100 -4.85 16.28 -9.26
CA GLU A 100 -5.89 16.76 -8.34
C GLU A 100 -7.02 15.73 -8.22
N PRO A 101 -7.01 14.86 -7.18
CA PRO A 101 -8.06 13.86 -7.00
C PRO A 101 -9.44 14.51 -6.86
N LYS A 102 -10.40 14.11 -7.71
CA LYS A 102 -11.77 14.63 -7.70
C LYS A 102 -12.74 13.65 -7.06
N GLY A 103 -13.42 14.13 -6.04
CA GLY A 103 -14.33 13.31 -5.24
C GLY A 103 -13.62 12.28 -4.36
N ASP A 104 -14.41 11.40 -3.75
CA ASP A 104 -13.88 10.34 -2.89
C ASP A 104 -13.19 9.27 -3.74
N LYS A 105 -12.02 8.82 -3.33
CA LYS A 105 -11.18 7.84 -4.03
C LYS A 105 -10.70 6.74 -3.09
N VAL A 106 -10.46 5.57 -3.67
CA VAL A 106 -9.69 4.49 -3.02
C VAL A 106 -8.80 3.79 -4.05
N LEU A 107 -7.55 3.55 -3.70
CA LEU A 107 -6.61 2.73 -4.46
C LEU A 107 -6.55 1.33 -3.84
N ILE A 108 -6.54 0.30 -4.68
CA ILE A 108 -6.42 -1.11 -4.27
C ILE A 108 -5.21 -1.73 -4.95
N GLY A 109 -4.34 -2.35 -4.16
CA GLY A 109 -3.17 -3.06 -4.65
C GLY A 109 -2.17 -3.38 -3.54
N TYR A 110 -1.05 -3.97 -3.90
CA TYR A 110 0.07 -4.27 -2.99
C TYR A 110 1.38 -4.39 -3.78
N SER A 111 2.49 -4.74 -3.13
CA SER A 111 3.80 -4.85 -3.77
C SER A 111 4.32 -3.48 -4.21
N ASP A 112 4.69 -3.28 -5.48
CA ASP A 112 5.15 -1.98 -6.02
C ASP A 112 4.12 -0.85 -5.85
N ILE A 113 2.83 -1.19 -5.69
CA ILE A 113 1.76 -0.23 -5.42
C ILE A 113 1.94 0.46 -4.06
N THR A 114 2.80 -0.03 -3.20
CA THR A 114 3.24 0.65 -1.96
C THR A 114 3.67 2.10 -2.22
N VAL A 115 4.31 2.39 -3.36
CA VAL A 115 4.67 3.75 -3.77
C VAL A 115 3.44 4.65 -3.83
N LEU A 116 2.40 4.18 -4.51
CA LEU A 116 1.16 4.94 -4.71
C LEU A 116 0.31 4.99 -3.42
N HIS A 117 0.36 3.95 -2.57
CA HIS A 117 -0.23 4.02 -1.23
C HIS A 117 0.37 5.17 -0.43
N LEU A 118 1.70 5.26 -0.36
CA LEU A 118 2.38 6.33 0.38
C LEU A 118 2.07 7.71 -0.19
N LEU A 119 2.04 7.86 -1.51
CA LEU A 119 1.64 9.08 -2.17
C LEU A 119 0.24 9.51 -1.71
N LEU A 120 -0.75 8.62 -1.86
CA LEU A 120 -2.14 8.94 -1.53
C LEU A 120 -2.36 9.17 -0.04
N ASN A 121 -1.70 8.37 0.79
CA ASN A 121 -1.82 8.49 2.24
C ASN A 121 -1.17 9.77 2.77
N ASN A 122 0.05 10.09 2.33
CA ASN A 122 0.85 11.16 2.93
C ASN A 122 0.63 12.52 2.26
N HIS A 123 0.45 12.55 0.94
CA HIS A 123 0.27 13.81 0.22
C HIS A 123 -1.21 14.23 0.13
N TYR A 124 -2.10 13.27 -0.15
CA TYR A 124 -3.52 13.56 -0.36
C TYR A 124 -4.41 13.22 0.84
N ASN A 125 -3.86 12.58 1.88
CA ASN A 125 -4.62 12.07 3.03
C ASN A 125 -5.81 11.18 2.64
N ILE A 126 -5.65 10.39 1.59
CA ILE A 126 -6.65 9.45 1.07
C ILE A 126 -6.33 8.05 1.63
N PRO A 127 -7.28 7.37 2.30
CA PRO A 127 -7.10 5.98 2.71
C PRO A 127 -7.07 5.07 1.48
N THR A 128 -6.25 4.01 1.55
CA THR A 128 -6.07 3.05 0.47
C THR A 128 -6.20 1.63 0.99
N ILE A 129 -6.37 0.64 0.11
CA ILE A 129 -6.49 -0.77 0.49
C ILE A 129 -5.24 -1.53 0.01
N HIS A 130 -4.38 -1.91 0.95
CA HIS A 130 -3.34 -2.89 0.70
C HIS A 130 -4.01 -4.26 0.60
N GLY A 131 -4.14 -4.77 -0.60
CA GLY A 131 -4.88 -5.99 -0.90
C GLY A 131 -4.63 -6.48 -2.33
N SER A 132 -5.25 -7.59 -2.71
CA SER A 132 -4.99 -8.29 -3.97
C SER A 132 -5.08 -7.37 -5.18
N VAL A 133 -4.04 -7.38 -6.02
CA VAL A 133 -4.11 -6.86 -7.40
C VAL A 133 -4.95 -7.80 -8.26
N LEU A 134 -5.46 -7.34 -9.39
CA LEU A 134 -6.39 -8.12 -10.19
C LEU A 134 -5.78 -9.43 -10.72
N THR A 135 -4.50 -9.45 -11.08
CA THR A 135 -3.83 -10.70 -11.49
C THR A 135 -3.74 -11.73 -10.38
N SER A 136 -3.77 -11.33 -9.11
CA SER A 136 -3.76 -12.27 -7.97
C SER A 136 -5.09 -13.00 -7.78
N LEU A 137 -6.18 -12.46 -8.31
CA LEU A 137 -7.50 -13.11 -8.33
C LEU A 137 -7.60 -14.23 -9.39
N LEU A 138 -6.60 -14.35 -10.26
CA LEU A 138 -6.55 -15.26 -11.38
C LEU A 138 -5.55 -16.41 -11.14
N PRO A 139 -5.64 -17.52 -11.90
CA PRO A 139 -4.63 -18.56 -11.84
C PRO A 139 -3.20 -18.04 -12.11
N PRO A 140 -2.19 -18.57 -11.44
CA PRO A 140 -2.25 -19.71 -10.51
C PRO A 140 -2.60 -19.32 -9.06
N THR A 141 -2.66 -18.04 -8.72
CA THR A 141 -2.81 -17.58 -7.32
C THR A 141 -4.23 -17.78 -6.79
N ASN A 142 -5.25 -17.40 -7.60
CA ASN A 142 -6.67 -17.54 -7.27
C ASN A 142 -7.08 -16.99 -5.89
N GLN A 143 -6.51 -15.84 -5.49
CA GLN A 143 -6.92 -15.19 -4.24
C GLN A 143 -8.41 -14.81 -4.29
N ASP A 144 -9.08 -14.88 -3.14
CA ASP A 144 -10.50 -14.55 -3.04
C ASP A 144 -10.70 -13.01 -3.11
N ILE A 145 -11.65 -12.56 -3.92
CA ILE A 145 -12.06 -11.16 -4.03
C ILE A 145 -12.96 -10.72 -2.87
N MET A 146 -13.66 -11.66 -2.22
CA MET A 146 -14.69 -11.34 -1.22
C MET A 146 -14.17 -10.53 -0.03
N PRO A 147 -12.97 -10.77 0.51
CA PRO A 147 -12.42 -9.91 1.57
C PRO A 147 -12.34 -8.43 1.18
N ILE A 148 -11.95 -8.13 -0.07
CA ILE A 148 -11.91 -6.73 -0.56
C ILE A 148 -13.33 -6.17 -0.70
N ILE A 149 -14.25 -6.96 -1.24
CA ILE A 149 -15.66 -6.53 -1.38
C ILE A 149 -16.28 -6.24 -0.01
N ASN A 150 -16.00 -7.05 1.01
CA ASN A 150 -16.50 -6.84 2.37
C ASN A 150 -15.94 -5.55 2.98
N VAL A 151 -14.65 -5.27 2.77
CA VAL A 151 -14.06 -3.98 3.15
C VAL A 151 -14.76 -2.83 2.43
N LEU A 152 -14.99 -2.93 1.11
CA LEU A 152 -15.69 -1.89 0.35
C LEU A 152 -17.16 -1.70 0.77
N LYS A 153 -17.80 -2.73 1.36
CA LYS A 153 -19.15 -2.65 1.93
C LYS A 153 -19.20 -2.03 3.33
N GLY A 154 -18.08 -1.68 3.91
CA GLY A 154 -18.04 -1.10 5.26
C GLY A 154 -18.03 -2.12 6.38
N GLU A 155 -17.76 -3.38 6.09
CA GLU A 155 -17.75 -4.43 7.10
C GLU A 155 -16.55 -4.29 8.04
N LYS A 156 -16.71 -4.77 9.27
CA LYS A 156 -15.62 -4.91 10.22
C LYS A 156 -14.68 -6.02 9.76
N SER A 157 -13.39 -5.78 9.83
CA SER A 157 -12.36 -6.77 9.54
C SER A 157 -11.61 -7.14 10.81
N GLU A 158 -11.24 -8.41 10.92
CA GLU A 158 -10.43 -8.95 12.02
C GLU A 158 -9.35 -9.87 11.46
N ILE A 159 -8.10 -9.64 11.81
CA ILE A 159 -6.95 -10.44 11.39
C ILE A 159 -6.23 -10.94 12.63
N GLN A 160 -6.02 -12.25 12.70
CA GLN A 160 -5.29 -12.87 13.82
C GLN A 160 -3.80 -12.56 13.73
N LEU A 161 -3.23 -12.14 14.85
CA LEU A 161 -1.82 -11.84 14.99
C LEU A 161 -1.13 -12.86 15.88
N ILE A 162 0.08 -13.23 15.49
CA ILE A 162 0.97 -14.05 16.32
C ILE A 162 1.99 -13.10 16.95
N PRO A 163 1.98 -12.92 18.25
CA PRO A 163 2.93 -12.01 18.89
C PRO A 163 4.35 -12.60 18.83
N ILE A 164 5.26 -11.82 18.26
CA ILE A 164 6.70 -12.07 18.36
C ILE A 164 7.18 -11.48 19.70
N LYS A 165 6.70 -10.28 20.03
CA LYS A 165 6.85 -9.69 21.37
C LYS A 165 5.66 -8.82 21.73
N LYS A 166 5.13 -9.08 22.91
CA LYS A 166 4.13 -8.21 23.56
C LYS A 166 4.81 -7.08 24.32
N ILE A 167 4.26 -5.89 24.20
CA ILE A 167 4.48 -4.81 25.15
C ILE A 167 3.39 -4.87 26.23
N SER A 168 3.55 -4.10 27.30
CA SER A 168 2.61 -4.11 28.44
C SER A 168 1.23 -3.51 28.14
N GLU A 169 1.06 -2.85 27.01
CA GLU A 169 -0.22 -2.26 26.60
C GLU A 169 -1.19 -3.36 26.13
N GLU A 170 -2.38 -3.40 26.73
CA GLU A 170 -3.43 -4.36 26.37
C GLU A 170 -4.09 -4.01 25.02
N ASN A 171 -4.19 -2.71 24.71
CA ASN A 171 -4.79 -2.19 23.48
C ASN A 171 -3.83 -1.21 22.81
N ILE A 172 -3.46 -1.49 21.56
CA ILE A 172 -2.69 -0.58 20.74
C ILE A 172 -3.62 -0.01 19.67
N THR A 173 -3.84 1.30 19.71
CA THR A 173 -4.60 2.01 18.67
C THR A 173 -3.63 2.86 17.86
N GLY A 174 -3.75 2.82 16.55
CA GLY A 174 -2.90 3.62 15.67
C GLY A 174 -3.33 3.60 14.21
N THR A 175 -2.72 4.45 13.42
CA THR A 175 -2.93 4.52 11.98
C THR A 175 -1.94 3.61 11.27
N ILE A 176 -2.44 2.69 10.43
CA ILE A 176 -1.57 1.75 9.72
C ILE A 176 -0.90 2.41 8.51
N THR A 177 0.38 2.10 8.34
CA THR A 177 1.23 2.57 7.24
C THR A 177 2.22 1.50 6.84
N GLY A 178 2.93 1.66 5.72
CA GLY A 178 3.96 0.73 5.28
C GLY A 178 3.62 0.00 3.98
N GLY A 179 3.91 -1.29 3.91
CA GLY A 179 3.73 -2.16 2.74
C GLY A 179 4.98 -2.96 2.42
N ASN A 180 5.36 -3.05 1.15
CA ASN A 180 6.52 -3.83 0.73
C ASN A 180 7.83 -3.22 1.25
N LEU A 181 8.63 -4.03 1.95
CA LEU A 181 9.85 -3.58 2.63
C LEU A 181 10.90 -3.07 1.66
N THR A 182 11.13 -3.78 0.56
CA THR A 182 12.11 -3.38 -0.46
C THR A 182 11.70 -2.07 -1.11
N VAL A 183 10.44 -1.90 -1.46
CA VAL A 183 9.90 -0.66 -2.03
C VAL A 183 10.03 0.51 -1.04
N LEU A 184 9.69 0.30 0.23
CA LEU A 184 9.85 1.32 1.27
C LEU A 184 11.28 1.83 1.38
N THR A 185 12.26 0.90 1.33
CA THR A 185 13.68 1.29 1.44
C THR A 185 14.18 2.04 0.21
N GLN A 186 13.64 1.76 -0.98
CA GLN A 186 13.95 2.52 -2.20
C GLN A 186 13.45 3.97 -2.14
N LEU A 187 12.36 4.21 -1.42
CA LEU A 187 11.74 5.53 -1.31
C LEU A 187 12.38 6.44 -0.25
N ILE A 188 13.35 5.96 0.53
CA ILE A 188 14.00 6.75 1.60
C ILE A 188 14.62 8.05 1.08
N SER A 189 15.10 8.08 -0.16
CA SER A 189 15.70 9.27 -0.78
C SER A 189 14.69 10.16 -1.52
N THR A 190 13.44 9.73 -1.63
CA THR A 190 12.37 10.50 -2.26
C THR A 190 11.63 11.32 -1.20
N GLY A 191 10.89 12.37 -1.61
CA GLY A 191 10.03 13.13 -0.69
C GLY A 191 8.83 12.36 -0.14
N LEU A 192 8.66 11.08 -0.51
CA LEU A 192 7.57 10.19 -0.09
C LEU A 192 7.88 9.42 1.20
N GLN A 193 8.46 10.07 2.17
CA GLN A 193 8.74 9.42 3.45
C GLN A 193 7.45 9.11 4.22
N ILE A 194 7.49 8.10 5.10
CA ILE A 194 6.39 7.76 6.02
C ILE A 194 6.27 8.86 7.11
N HIS A 195 6.15 10.11 6.73
CA HIS A 195 6.10 11.24 7.67
C HIS A 195 4.83 12.07 7.50
N SER A 196 4.36 12.60 8.62
CA SER A 196 3.17 13.41 8.73
C SER A 196 3.27 14.77 8.01
N HIS A 197 2.12 15.34 7.71
CA HIS A 197 1.81 16.56 6.96
C HIS A 197 2.62 17.86 7.22
N SER A 198 3.66 17.88 8.05
CA SER A 198 4.34 19.13 8.43
C SER A 198 5.47 19.59 7.50
N TYR A 199 5.84 18.84 6.47
CA TYR A 199 6.95 19.22 5.58
C TYR A 199 6.59 20.21 4.48
N ALA A 200 5.34 20.29 4.06
CA ALA A 200 4.92 21.17 2.97
C ALA A 200 5.04 22.67 3.27
N SER A 201 5.11 23.09 4.53
CA SER A 201 5.21 24.50 4.91
C SER A 201 6.63 25.05 5.02
N LEU A 202 7.67 24.21 5.05
CA LEU A 202 9.07 24.65 5.25
C LEU A 202 9.85 24.86 3.95
N CYS A 203 9.39 24.29 2.83
CA CYS A 203 10.09 24.43 1.53
C CYS A 203 9.81 25.74 0.78
N HIS A 204 8.88 26.59 1.24
CA HIS A 204 8.46 27.80 0.51
C HIS A 204 9.10 29.10 1.00
N SER A 205 10.04 29.08 1.93
CA SER A 205 10.56 30.32 2.51
C SER A 205 12.08 30.51 2.51
N ARG A 206 12.83 29.94 1.56
CA ARG A 206 14.22 30.42 1.33
C ARG A 206 14.64 30.31 -0.13
N GLY A 207 14.61 31.42 -0.81
CA GLY A 207 15.37 31.59 -2.03
C GLY A 207 16.88 31.53 -1.78
N SER A 208 17.62 31.05 -2.76
CA SER A 208 19.07 30.99 -2.94
C SER A 208 19.84 29.84 -2.29
N GLY A 209 20.20 28.84 -3.10
CA GLY A 209 21.57 28.36 -3.31
C GLY A 209 22.23 27.61 -2.14
N ASN A 210 21.90 26.37 -1.92
CA ASN A 210 22.80 25.23 -1.65
C ASN A 210 21.95 24.00 -1.22
N PRO A 211 22.16 22.77 -1.71
CA PRO A 211 21.51 21.60 -1.15
C PRO A 211 22.23 21.23 0.16
N GLU A 212 21.93 21.96 1.22
CA GLU A 212 22.34 21.52 2.56
C GLU A 212 21.58 20.23 2.87
N LYS A 213 22.34 19.24 3.35
CA LYS A 213 21.87 18.00 3.92
C LYS A 213 20.53 18.21 4.62
N ILE A 214 19.50 17.48 4.20
CA ILE A 214 18.26 17.35 4.95
C ILE A 214 18.65 16.63 6.24
N ILE A 215 18.94 17.41 7.27
CA ILE A 215 19.07 16.93 8.64
C ILE A 215 17.62 16.63 9.03
N LEU A 216 17.31 15.35 9.21
CA LEU A 216 16.06 14.90 9.83
C LEU A 216 15.95 15.64 11.18
N ASP A 217 15.00 16.57 11.27
CA ASP A 217 14.73 17.25 12.54
C ASP A 217 14.07 16.23 13.48
N PRO A 218 14.70 15.88 14.62
CA PRO A 218 14.16 14.92 15.57
C PRO A 218 12.90 15.41 16.31
N ARG A 219 12.36 16.58 15.95
CA ARG A 219 11.15 17.14 16.57
C ARG A 219 9.88 16.84 15.78
N PHE A 220 9.69 15.57 15.39
CA PHE A 220 8.45 15.13 14.76
C PHE A 220 7.31 15.05 15.79
N HIS A 221 6.62 16.15 16.00
CA HIS A 221 5.33 16.20 16.71
C HIS A 221 4.17 16.08 15.70
N GLY A 222 4.04 14.93 15.08
CA GLY A 222 2.90 14.60 14.23
C GLY A 222 2.53 13.16 14.46
N ASP A 223 1.44 12.94 15.15
CA ASP A 223 0.74 11.67 15.37
C ASP A 223 1.66 10.45 15.61
N ASP A 224 2.20 10.35 16.83
CA ASP A 224 3.12 9.28 17.29
C ASP A 224 2.44 7.88 17.35
N ASN A 225 1.30 7.71 16.66
CA ASN A 225 0.44 6.54 16.75
C ASN A 225 0.44 5.72 15.45
N LYS A 226 1.61 5.45 14.86
CA LYS A 226 1.67 4.63 13.64
C LYS A 226 1.86 3.14 13.96
N ILE A 227 1.20 2.29 13.16
CA ILE A 227 1.40 0.85 13.12
C ILE A 227 2.02 0.53 11.77
N LEU A 228 3.21 -0.06 11.77
CA LEU A 228 3.98 -0.33 10.56
C LEU A 228 3.69 -1.75 10.06
N LEU A 229 3.12 -1.86 8.87
CA LEU A 229 2.98 -3.11 8.12
C LEU A 229 4.20 -3.30 7.23
N LEU A 230 4.85 -4.46 7.31
CA LEU A 230 5.97 -4.84 6.43
C LEU A 230 5.72 -6.23 5.85
N GLU A 231 5.91 -6.38 4.55
CA GLU A 231 5.86 -7.65 3.83
C GLU A 231 6.89 -7.66 2.70
N ASP A 232 7.25 -8.81 2.15
CA ASP A 232 8.14 -8.85 0.98
C ASP A 232 8.04 -10.20 0.23
N VAL A 233 8.62 -10.23 -0.98
CA VAL A 233 8.67 -11.42 -1.83
C VAL A 233 10.00 -11.54 -2.54
N ASN A 234 10.51 -12.77 -2.68
CA ASN A 234 11.76 -13.11 -3.36
C ASN A 234 13.04 -12.54 -2.72
N GLU A 235 12.96 -11.94 -1.52
CA GLU A 235 14.12 -11.37 -0.86
C GLU A 235 14.84 -12.39 0.02
N LYS A 236 16.17 -12.42 -0.09
CA LYS A 236 17.01 -13.25 0.77
C LYS A 236 17.15 -12.64 2.16
N ALA A 237 17.38 -13.47 3.16
CA ALA A 237 17.51 -13.05 4.56
C ALA A 237 18.44 -11.86 4.79
N TYR A 238 19.61 -11.84 4.12
CA TYR A 238 20.54 -10.73 4.26
C TYR A 238 19.99 -9.42 3.68
N ALA A 239 19.17 -9.49 2.61
CA ALA A 239 18.54 -8.32 2.00
C ALA A 239 17.43 -7.79 2.91
N VAL A 240 16.57 -8.68 3.44
CA VAL A 240 15.55 -8.32 4.44
C VAL A 240 16.18 -7.64 5.64
N HIS A 241 17.24 -8.22 6.22
CA HIS A 241 17.95 -7.64 7.36
C HIS A 241 18.54 -6.26 7.03
N ARG A 242 19.22 -6.13 5.88
CA ARG A 242 19.79 -4.87 5.41
C ARG A 242 18.71 -3.79 5.24
N ASN A 243 17.59 -4.13 4.62
CA ASN A 243 16.47 -3.21 4.41
C ASN A 243 15.86 -2.74 5.74
N LEU A 244 15.68 -3.65 6.71
CA LEU A 244 15.22 -3.30 8.05
C LEU A 244 16.20 -2.36 8.78
N VAL A 245 17.51 -2.61 8.69
CA VAL A 245 18.55 -1.72 9.25
C VAL A 245 18.52 -0.36 8.55
N GLN A 246 18.31 -0.33 7.24
CA GLN A 246 18.22 0.92 6.48
C GLN A 246 16.99 1.73 6.94
N LEU A 247 15.82 1.12 7.07
CA LEU A 247 14.64 1.78 7.63
C LEU A 247 14.90 2.29 9.06
N LYS A 248 15.55 1.49 9.91
CA LYS A 248 15.92 1.94 11.26
C LYS A 248 16.74 3.23 11.23
N ASN A 249 17.71 3.32 10.32
CA ASN A 249 18.60 4.46 10.24
C ASN A 249 17.91 5.76 9.77
N THR A 250 16.67 5.68 9.27
CA THR A 250 15.84 6.87 8.99
C THR A 250 15.13 7.43 10.21
N GLY A 251 15.18 6.74 11.36
CA GLY A 251 14.42 7.12 12.56
C GLY A 251 12.93 6.74 12.53
N ILE A 252 12.45 6.05 11.50
CA ILE A 252 11.01 5.73 11.34
C ILE A 252 10.42 5.02 12.57
N PHE A 253 11.20 4.18 13.24
CA PHE A 253 10.71 3.41 14.39
C PHE A 253 10.44 4.27 15.63
N GLU A 254 10.85 5.54 15.66
CA GLU A 254 10.59 6.44 16.78
C GLU A 254 9.10 6.82 16.89
N CYS A 255 8.37 6.80 15.76
CA CYS A 255 6.92 7.09 15.72
C CYS A 255 6.04 5.84 15.63
N ILE A 256 6.65 4.63 15.72
CA ILE A 256 5.92 3.36 15.56
C ILE A 256 5.57 2.75 16.92
N LYS A 257 4.28 2.50 17.15
CA LYS A 257 3.78 1.78 18.34
C LYS A 257 3.79 0.27 18.19
N ALA A 258 3.54 -0.23 17.00
CA ALA A 258 3.58 -1.66 16.72
C ALA A 258 4.06 -1.93 15.29
N ILE A 259 4.66 -3.09 15.10
CA ILE A 259 5.07 -3.59 13.78
C ILE A 259 4.32 -4.90 13.52
N ILE A 260 3.74 -4.99 12.34
CA ILE A 260 3.11 -6.19 11.82
C ILE A 260 3.93 -6.67 10.63
N PHE A 261 4.55 -7.84 10.76
CA PHE A 261 5.16 -8.55 9.65
C PHE A 261 4.09 -9.41 8.98
N GLY A 262 3.73 -9.07 7.74
CA GLY A 262 2.91 -9.88 6.85
C GLY A 262 3.71 -11.05 6.28
N ASP A 263 3.34 -11.50 5.09
CA ASP A 263 4.02 -12.62 4.45
C ASP A 263 5.36 -12.20 3.84
N PHE A 264 6.40 -12.97 4.15
CA PHE A 264 7.70 -12.93 3.49
C PHE A 264 7.87 -14.24 2.72
N THR A 265 7.56 -14.24 1.43
CA THR A 265 7.47 -15.45 0.62
C THR A 265 8.60 -15.56 -0.39
N LYS A 266 8.89 -16.79 -0.83
CA LYS A 266 9.90 -17.09 -1.87
C LYS A 266 11.31 -16.56 -1.55
N GLY A 267 11.60 -16.25 -0.27
CA GLY A 267 12.93 -15.97 0.22
C GLY A 267 13.69 -17.28 0.55
N ASP A 268 14.84 -17.13 1.21
CA ASP A 268 15.54 -18.30 1.75
C ASP A 268 15.03 -18.66 3.16
N GLU A 269 15.46 -19.82 3.66
CA GLU A 269 15.05 -20.38 4.95
C GLU A 269 15.44 -19.53 6.18
N PHE A 270 16.33 -18.54 6.02
CA PHE A 270 16.84 -17.70 7.09
C PHE A 270 16.07 -16.38 7.25
N VAL A 271 15.07 -16.09 6.42
CA VAL A 271 14.31 -14.81 6.46
C VAL A 271 13.69 -14.57 7.83
N GLU A 272 13.02 -15.57 8.41
CA GLU A 272 12.42 -15.42 9.76
C GLU A 272 13.49 -15.16 10.84
N GLN A 273 14.66 -15.79 10.71
CA GLN A 273 15.77 -15.58 11.63
C GLN A 273 16.35 -14.17 11.48
N ALA A 274 16.42 -13.63 10.26
CA ALA A 274 16.87 -12.27 9.99
C ALA A 274 15.95 -11.22 10.63
N ILE A 275 14.64 -11.38 10.50
CA ILE A 275 13.63 -10.54 11.15
C ILE A 275 13.78 -10.61 12.67
N LYS A 276 13.89 -11.82 13.21
CA LYS A 276 14.06 -12.03 14.65
C LYS A 276 15.34 -11.41 15.19
N SER A 277 16.44 -11.57 14.46
CA SER A 277 17.73 -10.97 14.83
C SER A 277 17.66 -9.45 14.83
N PHE A 278 17.06 -8.85 13.80
CA PHE A 278 16.86 -7.41 13.72
C PHE A 278 16.04 -6.90 14.90
N TYR A 279 14.92 -7.54 15.17
CA TYR A 279 14.04 -7.19 16.26
C TYR A 279 14.76 -7.22 17.63
N LEU A 280 15.45 -8.32 17.96
CA LEU A 280 16.14 -8.49 19.24
C LEU A 280 17.25 -7.45 19.44
N ASN A 281 17.88 -6.99 18.37
CA ASN A 281 19.04 -6.08 18.47
C ASN A 281 18.66 -4.60 18.37
N HIS A 282 17.50 -4.26 17.79
CA HIS A 282 17.25 -2.87 17.38
C HIS A 282 15.93 -2.26 17.83
N ILE A 283 14.87 -3.07 18.06
CA ILE A 283 13.52 -2.55 18.30
C ILE A 283 12.80 -3.21 19.48
N GLN A 284 13.53 -3.49 20.55
CA GLN A 284 13.01 -4.27 21.70
C GLN A 284 11.81 -3.65 22.42
N ASN A 285 11.57 -2.35 22.25
CA ASN A 285 10.52 -1.63 22.98
C ASN A 285 9.23 -1.45 22.15
N ILE A 286 9.15 -2.02 20.95
CA ILE A 286 7.98 -1.91 20.06
C ILE A 286 7.23 -3.23 20.04
N GLY A 287 5.90 -3.19 20.16
CA GLY A 287 5.04 -4.35 19.99
C GLY A 287 5.22 -4.95 18.61
N THR A 288 5.56 -6.24 18.52
CA THR A 288 5.91 -6.86 17.24
C THR A 288 5.10 -8.12 17.03
N TYR A 289 4.44 -8.21 15.89
CA TYR A 289 3.51 -9.26 15.53
C TYR A 289 3.80 -9.81 14.13
N LYS A 290 3.39 -11.06 13.91
CA LYS A 290 3.31 -11.70 12.59
C LYS A 290 1.83 -11.85 12.22
N ALA A 291 1.46 -11.54 11.01
CA ALA A 291 0.14 -11.81 10.44
C ALA A 291 0.32 -12.66 9.18
N ALA A 292 -0.15 -13.89 9.19
CA ALA A 292 -0.20 -14.71 7.99
C ALA A 292 -1.34 -14.26 7.07
N GLY A 293 -1.14 -14.37 5.77
CA GLY A 293 -2.16 -14.03 4.78
C GLY A 293 -2.31 -12.53 4.55
N ILE A 294 -1.25 -11.75 4.68
CA ILE A 294 -1.18 -10.37 4.20
C ILE A 294 -0.11 -10.31 3.12
N ALA A 295 -0.47 -9.91 1.91
CA ALA A 295 0.34 -9.70 0.72
C ALA A 295 0.59 -10.96 -0.14
N HIS A 296 1.84 -11.46 -0.25
CA HIS A 296 2.28 -12.39 -1.29
C HIS A 296 2.00 -13.89 -1.00
N GLY A 297 1.12 -14.19 -0.04
CA GLY A 297 0.68 -15.55 0.28
C GLY A 297 -0.43 -16.07 -0.65
N GLU A 298 -0.91 -17.28 -0.36
CA GLU A 298 -2.09 -17.86 -1.03
C GLU A 298 -3.39 -17.09 -0.66
N VAL A 299 -3.44 -16.56 0.54
CA VAL A 299 -4.49 -15.67 1.05
C VAL A 299 -3.92 -14.26 1.13
N ASN A 300 -4.75 -13.25 0.86
CA ASN A 300 -4.37 -11.86 1.06
C ASN A 300 -5.53 -11.10 1.74
N HIS A 301 -5.45 -10.98 3.05
CA HIS A 301 -6.39 -10.18 3.83
C HIS A 301 -6.14 -8.70 3.57
N PRO A 302 -7.13 -7.95 3.09
CA PRO A 302 -6.97 -6.52 2.83
C PRO A 302 -6.82 -5.74 4.14
N VAL A 303 -5.92 -4.75 4.11
CA VAL A 303 -5.69 -3.83 5.20
C VAL A 303 -5.87 -2.40 4.68
N ILE A 304 -6.62 -1.58 5.43
CA ILE A 304 -6.83 -0.18 5.04
C ILE A 304 -5.66 0.66 5.57
N MET A 305 -4.87 1.20 4.64
CA MET A 305 -3.75 2.08 4.94
C MET A 305 -4.25 3.50 5.21
N ASN A 306 -3.52 4.24 6.04
CA ASN A 306 -3.92 5.58 6.52
C ASN A 306 -5.29 5.58 7.22
N HIS A 307 -5.57 4.51 7.95
CA HIS A 307 -6.81 4.30 8.67
C HIS A 307 -6.52 3.82 10.10
N GLU A 308 -7.37 4.22 11.04
CA GLU A 308 -7.24 3.78 12.42
C GLU A 308 -7.56 2.31 12.58
N VAL A 309 -6.70 1.60 13.26
CA VAL A 309 -6.85 0.18 13.59
C VAL A 309 -6.57 -0.05 15.07
N ILE A 310 -7.08 -1.15 15.60
CA ILE A 310 -6.91 -1.55 17.00
C ILE A 310 -6.29 -2.94 17.03
N ILE A 311 -5.20 -3.09 17.79
CA ILE A 311 -4.67 -4.40 18.15
C ILE A 311 -5.09 -4.68 19.60
N ASN A 312 -5.95 -5.67 19.79
CA ASN A 312 -6.41 -6.13 21.09
C ASN A 312 -6.37 -7.65 21.13
N SER A 313 -5.85 -8.22 22.22
CA SER A 313 -5.80 -9.69 22.43
C SER A 313 -5.23 -10.47 21.24
N ASN A 314 -4.23 -9.90 20.56
CA ASN A 314 -3.61 -10.40 19.32
C ASN A 314 -4.56 -10.44 18.10
N VAL A 315 -5.54 -9.58 18.05
CA VAL A 315 -6.40 -9.38 16.90
C VAL A 315 -6.21 -7.94 16.40
N LEU A 316 -5.84 -7.79 15.14
CA LEU A 316 -5.92 -6.52 14.44
C LEU A 316 -7.36 -6.34 13.97
N SER A 317 -8.00 -5.26 14.34
CA SER A 317 -9.38 -4.99 13.92
C SER A 317 -9.55 -3.55 13.45
N PHE A 318 -10.43 -3.37 12.48
CA PHE A 318 -10.85 -2.05 11.99
C PHE A 318 -12.27 -2.10 11.41
N THR A 319 -12.95 -0.97 11.43
CA THR A 319 -14.22 -0.78 10.71
C THR A 319 -13.94 0.04 9.46
N SER A 320 -14.35 -0.46 8.33
CA SER A 320 -14.08 0.19 7.05
C SER A 320 -14.83 1.53 6.91
N PRO A 321 -14.17 2.58 6.37
CA PRO A 321 -14.80 3.86 6.06
C PRO A 321 -15.56 3.84 4.73
N PHE A 322 -15.52 2.73 3.97
CA PHE A 322 -16.16 2.61 2.67
C PHE A 322 -17.60 2.15 2.78
N GLU A 323 -18.41 2.44 1.78
CA GLU A 323 -19.79 1.97 1.68
C GLU A 323 -20.18 1.80 0.21
N ILE A 324 -20.57 0.59 -0.16
CA ILE A 324 -21.20 0.33 -1.46
C ILE A 324 -22.70 0.55 -1.32
N VAL A 325 -23.25 1.41 -2.18
CA VAL A 325 -24.70 1.60 -2.31
C VAL A 325 -25.18 1.04 -3.64
N GLU A 326 -26.29 0.33 -3.57
CA GLU A 326 -27.06 -0.15 -4.74
C GLU A 326 -28.37 0.64 -4.71
N ASN A 327 -28.66 1.44 -5.75
CA ASN A 327 -29.98 2.05 -5.86
C ASN A 327 -31.02 0.93 -5.98
N LYS A 328 -32.02 0.99 -5.12
CA LYS A 328 -33.17 0.07 -5.17
C LYS A 328 -33.99 0.27 -6.42
#